data_4f59043767b44a1ffe22c7bf048d3feb
#
_entry.id   4f59043767b44a1ffe22c7bf048d3feb
#
_cell.length_a   1.000
_cell.length_b   1.000
_cell.length_c   1.000
_cell.angle_alpha   90.00
_cell.angle_beta   90.00
_cell.angle_gamma   90.00
#
_symmetry.space_group_name_H-M   'P 1'
#
loop_
_entity.id
_entity.type
_entity.pdbx_description
1 polymer ?
#
loop_
_entity_poly.entity_id
_entity_poly.type
_entity_poly.pdbx_seq_one_letter_code
_entity_poly.pdbx_strand_id
1 'polypeptide(L)'
;MKEQNDFQKTLFTDLTNLVKNSSGEFLTKDYNIEGHPSLIYRVFTYMIPRFSDFKNPNGLNCRGTMFLVNKETGEAQLVALPMKKFFSLGEGEKEDLAIKIEDAKHAYIKEDGSLLTSYISPIDGKVKLKSKNVPEYLNKDAVMKSVSDALFAELQEISESGISVDLELTTPCLLYTSDAA
;
A
#
# COMPACT_ATOMS: atom_id res chain seq x y z
N MET A 1 10.86 5.26 -19.53
CA MET A 1 10.39 3.86 -19.68
C MET A 1 11.40 2.82 -19.18
N LYS A 2 12.69 2.84 -19.59
CA LYS A 2 13.69 1.84 -19.15
C LYS A 2 13.93 1.89 -17.63
N GLU A 3 14.15 3.07 -17.06
CA GLU A 3 14.37 3.27 -15.62
C GLU A 3 13.17 2.84 -14.76
N GLN A 4 11.95 3.10 -15.22
CA GLN A 4 10.73 2.69 -14.53
C GLN A 4 10.58 1.16 -14.51
N ASN A 5 10.95 0.49 -15.59
CA ASN A 5 10.95 -0.98 -15.67
C ASN A 5 11.99 -1.59 -14.74
N ASP A 6 13.18 -0.99 -14.64
CA ASP A 6 14.25 -1.44 -13.75
C ASP A 6 13.86 -1.26 -12.27
N PHE A 7 13.22 -0.14 -11.92
CA PHE A 7 12.68 0.08 -10.57
C PHE A 7 11.65 -0.99 -10.16
N GLN A 8 10.66 -1.27 -11.04
CA GLN A 8 9.62 -2.26 -10.75
C GLN A 8 10.20 -3.67 -10.55
N LYS A 9 11.18 -4.07 -11.37
CA LYS A 9 11.86 -5.36 -11.24
C LYS A 9 12.65 -5.47 -9.94
N THR A 10 13.39 -4.42 -9.60
CA THR A 10 14.15 -4.36 -8.35
C THR A 10 13.21 -4.45 -7.16
N LEU A 11 12.14 -3.65 -7.14
CA LEU A 11 11.15 -3.64 -6.07
C LEU A 11 10.50 -5.03 -5.89
N PHE A 12 10.08 -5.68 -6.98
CA PHE A 12 9.48 -7.01 -6.93
C PHE A 12 10.46 -8.06 -6.39
N THR A 13 11.71 -8.00 -6.83
CA THR A 13 12.78 -8.91 -6.38
C THR A 13 13.08 -8.73 -4.90
N ASP A 14 13.26 -7.49 -4.45
CA ASP A 14 13.57 -7.18 -3.05
C ASP A 14 12.44 -7.61 -2.12
N LEU A 15 11.19 -7.30 -2.47
CA LEU A 15 10.03 -7.70 -1.68
C LEU A 15 9.84 -9.23 -1.65
N THR A 16 10.12 -9.92 -2.76
CA THR A 16 10.09 -11.38 -2.82
C THR A 16 11.17 -12.00 -1.92
N ASN A 17 12.39 -11.47 -1.95
CA ASN A 17 13.48 -11.91 -1.09
C ASN A 17 13.19 -11.60 0.38
N LEU A 18 12.64 -10.43 0.68
CA LEU A 18 12.23 -10.04 2.03
C LEU A 18 11.26 -11.06 2.63
N VAL A 19 10.22 -11.40 1.89
CA VAL A 19 9.23 -12.42 2.33
C VAL A 19 9.88 -13.78 2.50
N LYS A 20 10.69 -14.21 1.54
CA LYS A 20 11.37 -15.51 1.57
C LYS A 20 12.32 -15.67 2.77
N ASN A 21 12.99 -14.58 3.16
CA ASN A 21 13.99 -14.58 4.24
C ASN A 21 13.39 -14.22 5.60
N SER A 22 12.11 -13.86 5.67
CA SER A 22 11.41 -13.58 6.93
C SER A 22 10.85 -14.86 7.54
N SER A 23 10.66 -14.86 8.87
CA SER A 23 10.04 -15.96 9.61
C SER A 23 8.52 -15.80 9.75
N GLY A 24 7.90 -14.99 8.87
CA GLY A 24 6.46 -14.70 8.87
C GLY A 24 6.11 -13.25 9.19
N GLU A 25 7.11 -12.40 9.45
CA GLU A 25 6.91 -10.97 9.68
C GLU A 25 6.41 -10.28 8.41
N PHE A 26 6.96 -10.67 7.26
CA PHE A 26 6.52 -10.24 5.94
C PHE A 26 5.91 -11.42 5.17
N LEU A 27 4.89 -11.13 4.39
CA LEU A 27 4.17 -12.16 3.65
C LEU A 27 3.59 -11.63 2.33
N THR A 28 3.26 -12.56 1.45
CA THR A 28 2.45 -12.28 0.26
C THR A 28 1.05 -12.84 0.42
N LYS A 29 0.08 -12.17 -0.21
CA LYS A 29 -1.28 -12.67 -0.41
C LYS A 29 -1.58 -12.65 -1.90
N ASP A 30 -1.93 -13.80 -2.45
CA ASP A 30 -2.26 -13.96 -3.85
C ASP A 30 -3.78 -14.02 -4.03
N TYR A 31 -4.29 -13.25 -4.99
CA TYR A 31 -5.71 -13.16 -5.32
C TYR A 31 -5.93 -13.52 -6.78
N ASN A 32 -6.75 -14.53 -7.03
CA ASN A 32 -7.14 -14.89 -8.38
C ASN A 32 -8.02 -13.80 -8.99
N ILE A 33 -7.89 -13.61 -10.29
CA ILE A 33 -8.67 -12.65 -11.07
C ILE A 33 -9.69 -13.41 -11.88
N GLU A 34 -10.96 -13.09 -11.70
CA GLU A 34 -12.07 -13.72 -12.43
C GLU A 34 -11.88 -13.52 -13.93
N GLY A 35 -12.09 -14.60 -14.70
CA GLY A 35 -11.88 -14.59 -16.15
C GLY A 35 -10.42 -14.63 -16.62
N HIS A 36 -9.43 -14.58 -15.70
CA HIS A 36 -8.00 -14.53 -16.04
C HIS A 36 -7.19 -15.56 -15.24
N PRO A 37 -7.31 -16.87 -15.53
CA PRO A 37 -6.73 -17.94 -14.70
C PRO A 37 -5.19 -17.92 -14.59
N SER A 38 -4.50 -17.35 -15.59
CA SER A 38 -3.04 -17.18 -15.56
C SER A 38 -2.56 -15.95 -14.79
N LEU A 39 -3.45 -15.03 -14.40
CA LEU A 39 -3.10 -13.79 -13.71
C LEU A 39 -3.55 -13.81 -12.26
N ILE A 40 -2.71 -13.20 -11.41
CA ILE A 40 -3.05 -12.93 -10.01
C ILE A 40 -2.65 -11.52 -9.62
N TYR A 41 -3.36 -10.95 -8.64
CA TYR A 41 -2.81 -9.85 -7.86
C TYR A 41 -2.02 -10.42 -6.69
N ARG A 42 -0.74 -10.05 -6.61
CA ARG A 42 0.13 -10.37 -5.46
C ARG A 42 0.31 -9.12 -4.63
N VAL A 43 -0.13 -9.19 -3.37
CA VAL A 43 0.01 -8.11 -2.39
C VAL A 43 1.10 -8.47 -1.40
N PHE A 44 2.10 -7.59 -1.29
CA PHE A 44 3.16 -7.69 -0.29
C PHE A 44 2.76 -6.90 0.96
N THR A 45 2.77 -7.56 2.12
CA THR A 45 2.32 -6.97 3.37
C THR A 45 3.11 -7.54 4.56
N TYR A 46 2.85 -7.00 5.74
CA TYR A 46 3.48 -7.45 6.98
C TYR A 46 2.43 -7.68 8.08
N MET A 47 2.80 -8.48 9.08
CA MET A 47 1.99 -8.69 10.28
C MET A 47 2.58 -7.96 11.50
N ILE A 48 3.64 -8.48 12.11
CA ILE A 48 4.22 -7.94 13.35
C ILE A 48 5.76 -7.87 13.20
N PRO A 49 6.30 -7.11 12.24
CA PRO A 49 7.73 -6.94 12.11
C PRO A 49 8.27 -5.96 13.16
N ARG A 50 9.52 -6.16 13.54
CA ARG A 50 10.28 -5.18 14.35
C ARG A 50 10.75 -4.03 13.46
N PHE A 51 11.11 -2.92 14.05
CA PHE A 51 11.69 -1.78 13.31
C PHE A 51 12.89 -2.20 12.46
N SER A 52 13.80 -3.00 13.03
CA SER A 52 14.99 -3.52 12.34
C SER A 52 14.69 -4.29 11.06
N ASP A 53 13.56 -4.98 11.01
CA ASP A 53 13.19 -5.83 9.87
C ASP A 53 12.87 -4.98 8.63
N PHE A 54 12.36 -3.76 8.83
CA PHE A 54 12.09 -2.80 7.76
C PHE A 54 13.35 -2.17 7.14
N LYS A 55 14.54 -2.37 7.73
CA LYS A 55 15.82 -1.90 7.17
C LYS A 55 16.29 -2.70 5.96
N ASN A 56 15.71 -3.88 5.74
CA ASN A 56 15.96 -4.65 4.54
C ASN A 56 15.58 -3.86 3.27
N PRO A 57 16.25 -4.11 2.14
CA PRO A 57 15.94 -3.44 0.89
C PRO A 57 14.44 -3.44 0.59
N ASN A 58 13.89 -2.25 0.32
CA ASN A 58 12.47 -2.02 0.09
C ASN A 58 11.51 -2.49 1.21
N GLY A 59 12.00 -2.79 2.42
CA GLY A 59 11.18 -3.24 3.55
C GLY A 59 10.03 -2.28 3.87
N LEU A 60 10.26 -0.98 3.86
CA LEU A 60 9.24 0.05 4.08
C LEU A 60 8.13 0.06 3.01
N ASN A 61 8.40 -0.45 1.81
CA ASN A 61 7.44 -0.59 0.74
C ASN A 61 6.56 -1.85 0.88
N CYS A 62 6.89 -2.78 1.80
CA CYS A 62 6.08 -3.97 2.08
C CYS A 62 4.83 -3.60 2.88
N ARG A 63 4.09 -2.57 2.46
CA ARG A 63 2.89 -2.04 3.12
C ARG A 63 1.68 -2.07 2.19
N GLY A 64 1.46 -3.22 1.55
CA GLY A 64 0.36 -3.37 0.62
C GLY A 64 0.75 -3.10 -0.83
N THR A 65 2.04 -3.03 -1.16
CA THR A 65 2.49 -2.95 -2.56
C THR A 65 1.92 -4.13 -3.36
N MET A 66 1.34 -3.83 -4.51
CA MET A 66 0.61 -4.82 -5.30
C MET A 66 1.16 -4.91 -6.72
N PHE A 67 1.35 -6.15 -7.16
CA PHE A 67 1.73 -6.48 -8.53
C PHE A 67 0.66 -7.34 -9.21
N LEU A 68 0.47 -7.13 -10.50
CA LEU A 68 -0.13 -8.12 -11.38
C LEU A 68 0.97 -9.10 -11.79
N VAL A 69 0.76 -10.38 -11.52
CA VAL A 69 1.75 -11.43 -11.82
C VAL A 69 1.13 -12.46 -12.76
N ASN A 70 1.86 -12.76 -13.84
CA ASN A 70 1.54 -13.88 -14.70
C ASN A 70 2.17 -15.15 -14.10
N LYS A 71 1.34 -16.12 -13.76
CA LYS A 71 1.77 -17.39 -13.11
C LYS A 71 2.58 -18.29 -14.04
N GLU A 72 2.40 -18.14 -15.36
CA GLU A 72 3.07 -18.98 -16.37
C GLU A 72 4.46 -18.44 -16.74
N THR A 73 4.57 -17.10 -16.90
CA THR A 73 5.83 -16.46 -17.29
C THR A 73 6.64 -15.94 -16.10
N GLY A 74 6.00 -15.73 -14.97
CA GLY A 74 6.61 -15.09 -13.79
C GLY A 74 6.76 -13.57 -13.94
N GLU A 75 6.30 -12.98 -15.05
CA GLU A 75 6.33 -11.53 -15.25
C GLU A 75 5.45 -10.82 -14.21
N ALA A 76 5.97 -9.72 -13.68
CA ALA A 76 5.30 -8.91 -12.66
C ALA A 76 5.27 -7.44 -13.08
N GLN A 77 4.09 -6.85 -13.06
CA GLN A 77 3.83 -5.43 -13.31
C GLN A 77 3.39 -4.76 -12.01
N LEU A 78 4.04 -3.67 -11.62
CA LEU A 78 3.60 -2.87 -10.47
C LEU A 78 2.23 -2.23 -10.78
N VAL A 79 1.28 -2.44 -9.87
CA VAL A 79 -0.10 -1.95 -10.02
C VAL A 79 -0.41 -0.87 -8.98
N ALA A 80 0.02 -1.07 -7.73
CA ALA A 80 -0.19 -0.07 -6.68
C ALA A 80 1.03 -0.01 -5.76
N LEU A 81 1.48 1.22 -5.48
CA LEU A 81 2.57 1.52 -4.57
C LEU A 81 2.07 2.48 -3.48
N PRO A 82 1.55 1.96 -2.36
CA PRO A 82 1.16 2.79 -1.22
C PRO A 82 2.36 3.55 -0.62
N MET A 83 2.08 4.57 0.18
CA MET A 83 3.10 5.26 0.96
C MET A 83 3.91 4.26 1.80
N LYS A 84 5.20 4.54 1.96
CA LYS A 84 6.10 3.75 2.80
C LYS A 84 5.60 3.67 4.25
N LYS A 85 5.90 2.56 4.93
CA LYS A 85 5.70 2.48 6.38
C LYS A 85 6.49 3.61 7.05
N PHE A 86 5.83 4.33 7.93
CA PHE A 86 6.43 5.30 8.84
C PHE A 86 6.15 4.88 10.29
N PHE A 87 6.85 5.48 11.23
CA PHE A 87 6.86 5.10 12.64
C PHE A 87 6.55 6.31 13.50
N SER A 88 6.08 6.07 14.72
CA SER A 88 5.93 7.11 15.73
C SER A 88 7.31 7.60 16.19
N LEU A 89 7.39 8.86 16.58
CA LEU A 89 8.62 9.41 17.17
C LEU A 89 9.03 8.58 18.39
N GLY A 90 10.27 8.07 18.38
CA GLY A 90 10.80 7.21 19.46
C GLY A 90 10.49 5.72 19.30
N GLU A 91 9.73 5.31 18.29
CA GLU A 91 9.50 3.89 17.96
C GLU A 91 10.72 3.28 17.20
N GLY A 92 11.55 4.13 16.62
CA GLY A 92 12.75 3.76 15.87
C GLY A 92 14.00 3.61 16.71
N GLU A 93 15.17 3.82 16.09
CA GLU A 93 16.47 3.79 16.78
C GLU A 93 16.79 5.10 17.47
N LYS A 94 17.91 5.12 18.23
CA LYS A 94 18.35 6.30 18.97
C LYS A 94 18.54 7.55 18.10
N GLU A 95 18.86 7.36 16.81
CA GLU A 95 19.02 8.46 15.85
C GLU A 95 17.69 9.19 15.59
N ASP A 96 16.56 8.49 15.65
CA ASP A 96 15.24 9.11 15.51
C ASP A 96 14.87 10.02 16.69
N LEU A 97 15.50 9.80 17.86
CA LEU A 97 15.36 10.65 19.04
C LEU A 97 16.08 11.99 18.88
N ALA A 98 16.96 12.12 17.87
CA ALA A 98 17.60 13.39 17.54
C ALA A 98 16.69 14.36 16.77
N ILE A 99 15.56 13.88 16.25
CA ILE A 99 14.55 14.72 15.61
C ILE A 99 13.89 15.58 16.67
N LYS A 100 14.04 16.89 16.55
CA LYS A 100 13.36 17.85 17.43
C LYS A 100 12.06 18.29 16.80
N ILE A 101 11.00 18.32 17.59
CA ILE A 101 9.67 18.75 17.13
C ILE A 101 9.71 20.20 16.63
N GLU A 102 10.60 21.02 17.21
CA GLU A 102 10.80 22.41 16.84
C GLU A 102 11.35 22.58 15.39
N ASP A 103 12.00 21.54 14.86
CA ASP A 103 12.53 21.54 13.48
C ASP A 103 11.47 21.16 12.45
N ALA A 104 10.28 20.76 12.88
CA ALA A 104 9.17 20.40 11.99
C ALA A 104 8.64 21.63 11.26
N LYS A 105 8.67 21.60 9.92
CA LYS A 105 8.16 22.68 9.07
C LYS A 105 6.62 22.68 9.00
N HIS A 106 6.01 21.51 9.14
CA HIS A 106 4.56 21.31 9.03
C HIS A 106 4.11 20.27 10.03
N ALA A 107 2.92 20.44 10.55
CA ALA A 107 2.22 19.45 11.38
C ALA A 107 0.83 19.21 10.77
N TYR A 108 0.46 17.95 10.64
CA TYR A 108 -0.83 17.53 10.10
C TYR A 108 -1.55 16.66 11.12
N ILE A 109 -2.86 16.76 11.14
CA ILE A 109 -3.69 15.83 11.91
C ILE A 109 -3.53 14.44 11.28
N LYS A 110 -3.22 13.44 12.12
CA LYS A 110 -3.27 12.06 11.70
C LYS A 110 -4.63 11.50 12.02
N GLU A 111 -5.49 11.41 11.01
CA GLU A 111 -6.75 10.72 11.14
C GLU A 111 -6.52 9.22 11.38
N ASP A 112 -7.43 8.60 12.12
CA ASP A 112 -7.41 7.16 12.38
C ASP A 112 -8.55 6.48 11.61
N GLY A 113 -8.18 5.53 10.76
CA GLY A 113 -9.12 4.90 9.86
C GLY A 113 -8.52 3.70 9.14
N SER A 114 -9.01 3.49 7.94
CA SER A 114 -8.50 2.45 7.04
C SER A 114 -7.79 3.08 5.85
N LEU A 115 -6.50 2.79 5.69
CA LEU A 115 -5.74 3.22 4.53
C LEU A 115 -6.30 2.56 3.27
N LEU A 116 -6.67 3.39 2.30
CA LEU A 116 -7.02 2.99 0.95
C LEU A 116 -6.04 3.61 -0.04
N THR A 117 -5.64 2.85 -1.04
CA THR A 117 -4.73 3.31 -2.10
C THR A 117 -5.41 3.15 -3.45
N SER A 118 -5.42 4.23 -4.24
CA SER A 118 -5.94 4.17 -5.61
C SER A 118 -4.97 3.49 -6.57
N TYR A 119 -5.51 2.84 -7.60
CA TYR A 119 -4.75 2.28 -8.70
C TYR A 119 -5.63 2.11 -9.93
N ILE A 120 -5.01 2.12 -11.13
CA ILE A 120 -5.70 1.70 -12.35
C ILE A 120 -5.61 0.19 -12.49
N SER A 121 -6.75 -0.45 -12.56
CA SER A 121 -6.83 -1.89 -12.78
C SER A 121 -6.36 -2.22 -14.21
N PRO A 122 -5.30 -3.03 -14.39
CA PRO A 122 -4.83 -3.43 -15.72
C PRO A 122 -5.83 -4.30 -16.49
N ILE A 123 -6.89 -4.76 -15.82
CA ILE A 123 -7.90 -5.65 -16.39
C ILE A 123 -8.99 -4.88 -17.12
N ASP A 124 -9.45 -3.77 -16.55
CA ASP A 124 -10.60 -3.01 -17.06
C ASP A 124 -10.32 -1.51 -17.26
N GLY A 125 -9.09 -1.06 -16.97
CA GLY A 125 -8.69 0.35 -17.11
C GLY A 125 -9.35 1.31 -16.13
N LYS A 126 -10.06 0.82 -15.13
CA LYS A 126 -10.79 1.65 -14.16
C LYS A 126 -10.01 1.85 -12.88
N VAL A 127 -10.18 3.04 -12.28
CA VAL A 127 -9.64 3.29 -10.95
C VAL A 127 -10.35 2.40 -9.92
N LYS A 128 -9.57 1.82 -9.04
CA LYS A 128 -10.04 1.01 -7.91
C LYS A 128 -9.33 1.46 -6.64
N LEU A 129 -9.94 1.15 -5.51
CA LEU A 129 -9.38 1.39 -4.18
C LEU A 129 -9.08 0.06 -3.51
N LYS A 130 -7.85 -0.10 -3.06
CA LYS A 130 -7.37 -1.27 -2.31
C LYS A 130 -7.06 -0.91 -0.87
N SER A 131 -7.16 -1.86 0.04
CA SER A 131 -6.61 -1.72 1.39
C SER A 131 -5.15 -2.23 1.45
N LYS A 132 -4.54 -2.14 2.63
CA LYS A 132 -3.21 -2.73 2.87
C LYS A 132 -3.13 -4.21 2.47
N ASN A 133 -4.21 -4.96 2.65
CA ASN A 133 -4.17 -6.42 2.54
C ASN A 133 -4.92 -6.99 1.33
N VAL A 134 -5.88 -6.28 0.74
CA VAL A 134 -6.73 -6.82 -0.33
C VAL A 134 -6.73 -5.90 -1.55
N PRO A 135 -6.82 -6.48 -2.78
CA PRO A 135 -6.79 -5.72 -4.03
C PRO A 135 -7.96 -4.77 -4.21
N GLU A 136 -9.11 -5.13 -3.68
CA GLU A 136 -10.31 -4.30 -3.77
C GLU A 136 -10.95 -4.20 -2.39
N TYR A 137 -11.27 -2.98 -1.96
CA TYR A 137 -11.89 -2.78 -0.66
C TYR A 137 -13.32 -3.33 -0.68
N LEU A 138 -13.58 -4.32 0.17
CA LEU A 138 -14.82 -5.09 0.15
C LEU A 138 -16.05 -4.31 0.59
N ASN A 139 -15.88 -3.24 1.37
CA ASN A 139 -17.01 -2.42 1.80
C ASN A 139 -17.27 -1.28 0.80
N LYS A 140 -17.63 -1.67 -0.44
CA LYS A 140 -17.93 -0.74 -1.53
C LYS A 140 -19.01 0.27 -1.14
N ASP A 141 -20.04 -0.15 -0.40
CA ASP A 141 -21.15 0.72 -0.01
C ASP A 141 -20.71 1.84 0.92
N ALA A 142 -19.77 1.58 1.86
CA ALA A 142 -19.24 2.61 2.74
C ALA A 142 -18.35 3.58 1.98
N VAL A 143 -17.51 3.07 1.07
CA VAL A 143 -16.65 3.90 0.20
C VAL A 143 -17.50 4.72 -0.76
N MET A 144 -18.46 4.10 -1.44
CA MET A 144 -19.34 4.78 -2.42
C MET A 144 -20.24 5.85 -1.76
N LYS A 145 -20.55 5.72 -0.48
CA LYS A 145 -21.26 6.77 0.26
C LYS A 145 -20.37 7.93 0.68
N SER A 146 -19.07 7.69 0.80
CA SER A 146 -18.08 8.66 1.29
C SER A 146 -17.30 9.34 0.16
N VAL A 147 -17.27 8.74 -1.02
CA VAL A 147 -16.51 9.21 -2.19
C VAL A 147 -17.51 9.64 -3.26
N SER A 148 -17.49 10.94 -3.61
CA SER A 148 -18.34 11.45 -4.68
C SER A 148 -17.85 10.99 -6.07
N ASP A 149 -18.76 10.99 -7.06
CA ASP A 149 -18.41 10.71 -8.46
C ASP A 149 -17.29 11.65 -8.96
N ALA A 150 -17.30 12.90 -8.51
CA ALA A 150 -16.28 13.89 -8.85
C ALA A 150 -14.90 13.47 -8.33
N LEU A 151 -14.82 13.00 -7.07
CA LEU A 151 -13.56 12.50 -6.51
C LEU A 151 -13.09 11.22 -7.23
N PHE A 152 -14.00 10.32 -7.61
CA PHE A 152 -13.63 9.15 -8.42
C PHE A 152 -13.06 9.54 -9.79
N ALA A 153 -13.64 10.55 -10.46
CA ALA A 153 -13.12 11.06 -11.72
C ALA A 153 -11.72 11.67 -11.56
N GLU A 154 -11.50 12.44 -10.51
CA GLU A 154 -10.18 13.00 -10.18
C GLU A 154 -9.15 11.90 -9.87
N LEU A 155 -9.53 10.89 -9.08
CA LEU A 155 -8.68 9.73 -8.80
C LEU A 155 -8.33 8.95 -10.07
N GLN A 156 -9.27 8.84 -11.02
CA GLN A 156 -9.01 8.20 -12.32
C GLN A 156 -7.92 8.97 -13.07
N GLU A 157 -8.07 10.28 -13.21
CA GLU A 157 -7.11 11.14 -13.93
C GLU A 157 -5.71 11.09 -13.29
N ILE A 158 -5.63 11.23 -11.97
CA ILE A 158 -4.36 11.18 -11.24
C ILE A 158 -3.71 9.79 -11.38
N SER A 159 -4.49 8.72 -11.23
CA SER A 159 -3.96 7.36 -11.28
C SER A 159 -3.53 6.94 -12.69
N GLU A 160 -4.16 7.46 -13.74
CA GLU A 160 -3.75 7.27 -15.14
C GLU A 160 -2.37 7.90 -15.43
N SER A 161 -1.98 8.94 -14.70
CA SER A 161 -0.63 9.51 -14.77
C SER A 161 0.44 8.65 -14.08
N GLY A 162 0.07 7.50 -13.49
CA GLY A 162 0.95 6.57 -12.79
C GLY A 162 1.18 6.90 -11.32
N ILE A 163 0.34 7.76 -10.74
CA ILE A 163 0.39 8.16 -9.33
C ILE A 163 -0.67 7.38 -8.55
N SER A 164 -0.27 6.72 -7.46
CA SER A 164 -1.22 6.17 -6.47
C SER A 164 -1.55 7.25 -5.44
N VAL A 165 -2.83 7.42 -5.15
CA VAL A 165 -3.32 8.33 -4.10
C VAL A 165 -3.69 7.50 -2.88
N ASP A 166 -3.16 7.87 -1.72
CA ASP A 166 -3.52 7.25 -0.45
C ASP A 166 -4.58 8.09 0.27
N LEU A 167 -5.64 7.43 0.69
CA LEU A 167 -6.80 8.01 1.38
C LEU A 167 -6.96 7.33 2.74
N GLU A 168 -7.38 8.06 3.74
CA GLU A 168 -7.79 7.50 5.02
C GLU A 168 -9.32 7.48 5.10
N LEU A 169 -9.89 6.28 5.08
CA LEU A 169 -11.32 6.09 5.26
C LEU A 169 -11.65 6.12 6.74
N THR A 170 -12.21 7.21 7.21
CA THR A 170 -12.70 7.36 8.57
C THR A 170 -14.15 6.92 8.67
N THR A 171 -14.50 6.19 9.73
CA THR A 171 -15.88 5.79 10.02
C THR A 171 -16.20 6.10 11.48
N PRO A 172 -17.49 6.38 11.82
CA PRO A 172 -17.86 6.66 13.20
C PRO A 172 -17.43 5.59 14.21
N CYS A 173 -17.38 4.33 13.80
CA CYS A 173 -16.93 3.22 14.66
C CYS A 173 -15.43 3.26 14.97
N LEU A 174 -14.60 3.83 14.08
CA LEU A 174 -13.16 3.93 14.31
C LEU A 174 -12.79 5.14 15.19
N LEU A 175 -13.60 6.19 15.17
CA LEU A 175 -13.39 7.38 16.00
C LEU A 175 -13.54 7.09 17.50
N TYR A 176 -14.30 6.05 17.89
CA TYR A 176 -14.49 5.67 19.29
C TYR A 176 -13.34 4.85 19.89
N THR A 177 -12.43 4.32 19.09
CA THR A 177 -11.29 3.52 19.59
C THR A 177 -10.07 4.37 19.91
N SER A 178 -9.96 5.59 19.38
CA SER A 178 -8.84 6.50 19.62
C SER A 178 -8.95 7.27 20.94
N ASP A 179 -10.16 7.44 21.49
CA ASP A 179 -10.40 8.14 22.75
C ASP A 179 -10.27 7.24 24.00
N ALA A 180 -9.94 5.96 23.81
CA ALA A 180 -9.83 4.97 24.90
C ALA A 180 -8.37 4.58 25.26
N ALA A 181 -7.37 5.37 24.82
CA ALA A 181 -5.95 5.14 25.12
C ALA A 181 -5.37 6.22 26.04
#